data_6963f619087fc89d50660c3ffdecfbaa
#
_entry.id   6963f619087fc89d50660c3ffdecfbaa
#
_cell.length_a   1.000
_cell.length_b   1.000
_cell.length_c   1.000
_cell.angle_alpha   90.00
_cell.angle_beta   90.00
_cell.angle_gamma   90.00
#
_symmetry.space_group_name_H-M   'P 1'
#
loop_
_entity.id
_entity.type
_entity.pdbx_description
1 polymer ?
#
loop_
_entity_poly.entity_id
_entity_poly.type
_entity_poly.pdbx_seq_one_letter_code
_entity_poly.pdbx_strand_id
1 'polypeptide(L)'
;MELSVVIPTYNERERLAELVHAITSVFRSAGIRGEVIVVDDNSPDGTGEVANQLAQRDDDVKVVHRPGKLGLGSAVMKGFSTAQGDVLCVMDADFGHPPALLPRMLEAIRKDADFVVASRYIPGGGMRGWPTSRLIMSRVGCHLARPLTPVRDATSGFFLVKRDVAYNTQISAVGFKICLELLVRGHAHAVAELPYVFTNRLIGESKMNARETFRYLSQLGNLFLHRLRNRRHGRYPSYRQLPPPA
;
A
#
# COMPACT_ATOMS: atom_id res chain seq x y z
N MET A 1 -14.82 -13.28 -2.50
CA MET A 1 -13.36 -13.17 -2.29
C MET A 1 -13.14 -12.36 -1.03
N GLU A 2 -12.19 -12.71 -0.16
CA GLU A 2 -11.96 -11.98 1.09
C GLU A 2 -10.91 -10.87 0.92
N LEU A 3 -9.79 -11.19 0.27
CA LEU A 3 -8.64 -10.27 0.13
C LEU A 3 -8.24 -10.13 -1.34
N SER A 4 -8.07 -8.89 -1.81
CA SER A 4 -7.45 -8.58 -3.09
C SER A 4 -6.13 -7.86 -2.85
N VAL A 5 -5.01 -8.43 -3.30
CA VAL A 5 -3.69 -7.81 -3.23
C VAL A 5 -3.37 -7.16 -4.56
N VAL A 6 -3.30 -5.83 -4.57
CA VAL A 6 -2.96 -5.02 -5.76
C VAL A 6 -1.46 -4.74 -5.75
N ILE A 7 -0.81 -5.10 -6.85
CA ILE A 7 0.62 -4.94 -7.06
C ILE A 7 0.83 -4.06 -8.30
N PRO A 8 1.05 -2.75 -8.12
CA PRO A 8 1.47 -1.88 -9.22
C PRO A 8 2.87 -2.23 -9.68
N THR A 9 3.07 -2.41 -10.99
CA THR A 9 4.37 -2.80 -11.56
C THR A 9 4.83 -1.84 -12.65
N TYR A 10 6.15 -1.61 -12.68
CA TYR A 10 6.86 -0.99 -13.78
C TYR A 10 8.33 -1.40 -13.76
N ASN A 11 8.74 -2.28 -14.68
CA ASN A 11 10.08 -2.89 -14.76
C ASN A 11 10.40 -3.75 -13.53
N GLU A 12 9.55 -4.77 -13.27
CA GLU A 12 9.67 -5.69 -12.14
C GLU A 12 9.74 -7.16 -12.59
N ARG A 13 10.13 -7.42 -13.85
CA ARG A 13 10.14 -8.75 -14.47
C ARG A 13 10.80 -9.83 -13.63
N GLU A 14 11.97 -9.51 -13.04
CA GLU A 14 12.80 -10.50 -12.35
C GLU A 14 12.17 -11.02 -11.04
N ARG A 15 11.28 -10.23 -10.43
CA ARG A 15 10.77 -10.49 -9.07
C ARG A 15 9.30 -10.82 -9.02
N LEU A 16 8.56 -10.43 -10.05
CA LEU A 16 7.11 -10.52 -10.04
C LEU A 16 6.62 -11.96 -9.82
N ALA A 17 7.20 -12.94 -10.51
CA ALA A 17 6.77 -14.33 -10.40
C ALA A 17 7.00 -14.89 -8.99
N GLU A 18 8.17 -14.63 -8.40
CA GLU A 18 8.49 -15.06 -7.04
C GLU A 18 7.57 -14.41 -6.00
N LEU A 19 7.28 -13.11 -6.15
CA LEU A 19 6.39 -12.39 -5.24
C LEU A 19 4.95 -12.93 -5.31
N VAL A 20 4.40 -13.08 -6.51
CA VAL A 20 3.05 -13.64 -6.71
C VAL A 20 2.95 -15.03 -6.10
N HIS A 21 3.96 -15.88 -6.35
CA HIS A 21 4.00 -17.22 -5.75
C HIS A 21 4.07 -17.18 -4.22
N ALA A 22 4.85 -16.27 -3.64
CA ALA A 22 4.93 -16.11 -2.19
C ALA A 22 3.57 -15.67 -1.60
N ILE A 23 2.85 -14.75 -2.26
CA ILE A 23 1.53 -14.30 -1.82
C ILE A 23 0.50 -15.43 -1.89
N THR A 24 0.41 -16.13 -3.03
CA THR A 24 -0.56 -17.23 -3.20
C THR A 24 -0.25 -18.41 -2.28
N SER A 25 1.03 -18.65 -1.95
CA SER A 25 1.44 -19.64 -0.94
C SER A 25 0.96 -19.25 0.46
N VAL A 26 1.05 -17.96 0.83
CA VAL A 26 0.50 -17.45 2.09
C VAL A 26 -1.03 -17.60 2.12
N PHE A 27 -1.72 -17.33 1.02
CA PHE A 27 -3.17 -17.54 0.94
C PHE A 27 -3.54 -19.00 1.23
N ARG A 28 -2.86 -19.95 0.57
CA ARG A 28 -3.11 -21.39 0.76
C ARG A 28 -2.82 -21.83 2.20
N SER A 29 -1.67 -21.44 2.75
CA SER A 29 -1.25 -21.86 4.09
C SER A 29 -2.11 -21.27 5.22
N ALA A 30 -2.64 -20.06 5.03
CA ALA A 30 -3.47 -19.37 6.00
C ALA A 30 -4.99 -19.52 5.75
N GLY A 31 -5.40 -20.28 4.73
CA GLY A 31 -6.81 -20.46 4.38
C GLY A 31 -7.51 -19.17 3.95
N ILE A 32 -6.76 -18.23 3.32
CA ILE A 32 -7.29 -16.95 2.85
C ILE A 32 -7.84 -17.13 1.44
N ARG A 33 -9.12 -16.80 1.23
CA ARG A 33 -9.71 -16.70 -0.11
C ARG A 33 -9.32 -15.37 -0.74
N GLY A 34 -8.14 -15.34 -1.37
CA GLY A 34 -7.54 -14.12 -1.89
C GLY A 34 -7.27 -14.17 -3.38
N GLU A 35 -7.10 -13.02 -3.99
CA GLU A 35 -6.64 -12.83 -5.36
C GLU A 35 -5.46 -11.84 -5.41
N VAL A 36 -4.64 -11.98 -6.42
CA VAL A 36 -3.54 -11.05 -6.74
C VAL A 36 -3.87 -10.31 -8.03
N ILE A 37 -3.79 -8.99 -8.01
CA ILE A 37 -4.05 -8.14 -9.17
C ILE A 37 -2.78 -7.39 -9.52
N VAL A 38 -2.12 -7.83 -10.57
CA VAL A 38 -0.95 -7.14 -11.12
C VAL A 38 -1.43 -6.01 -12.02
N VAL A 39 -1.00 -4.78 -11.74
CA VAL A 39 -1.31 -3.62 -12.57
C VAL A 39 -0.05 -3.12 -13.25
N ASP A 40 0.12 -3.49 -14.52
CA ASP A 40 1.32 -3.18 -15.30
C ASP A 40 1.18 -1.88 -16.09
N ASP A 41 2.11 -0.96 -15.86
CA ASP A 41 2.20 0.36 -16.49
C ASP A 41 2.93 0.32 -17.85
N ASN A 42 2.64 -0.69 -18.68
CA ASN A 42 3.28 -0.92 -19.98
C ASN A 42 4.80 -1.05 -19.85
N SER A 43 5.23 -1.99 -19.04
CA SER A 43 6.65 -2.24 -18.76
C SER A 43 7.39 -2.74 -20.00
N PRO A 44 8.48 -2.08 -20.44
CA PRO A 44 9.24 -2.49 -21.62
C PRO A 44 10.17 -3.70 -21.38
N ASP A 45 10.34 -4.15 -20.14
CA ASP A 45 11.24 -5.23 -19.75
C ASP A 45 10.62 -6.63 -19.82
N GLY A 46 9.33 -6.73 -20.19
CA GLY A 46 8.60 -8.00 -20.24
C GLY A 46 7.87 -8.36 -18.94
N THR A 47 7.71 -7.41 -18.01
CA THR A 47 6.91 -7.62 -16.78
C THR A 47 5.47 -8.03 -17.11
N GLY A 48 4.85 -7.40 -18.11
CA GLY A 48 3.46 -7.69 -18.51
C GLY A 48 3.29 -9.11 -19.05
N GLU A 49 4.27 -9.63 -19.79
CA GLU A 49 4.28 -11.00 -20.29
C GLU A 49 4.37 -12.02 -19.15
N VAL A 50 5.24 -11.75 -18.17
CA VAL A 50 5.33 -12.59 -16.96
C VAL A 50 4.00 -12.58 -16.20
N ALA A 51 3.38 -11.43 -16.05
CA ALA A 51 2.08 -11.31 -15.38
C ALA A 51 1.00 -12.13 -16.11
N ASN A 52 0.93 -12.06 -17.46
CA ASN A 52 0.00 -12.86 -18.27
C ASN A 52 0.21 -14.37 -18.10
N GLN A 53 1.47 -14.82 -18.06
CA GLN A 53 1.79 -16.24 -17.83
C GLN A 53 1.35 -16.72 -16.44
N LEU A 54 1.45 -15.88 -15.42
CA LEU A 54 0.97 -16.17 -14.07
C LEU A 54 -0.55 -16.29 -14.03
N ALA A 55 -1.27 -15.36 -14.65
CA ALA A 55 -2.74 -15.40 -14.74
C ALA A 55 -3.28 -16.60 -15.54
N GLN A 56 -2.52 -17.12 -16.53
CA GLN A 56 -2.89 -18.35 -17.25
C GLN A 56 -2.74 -19.62 -16.40
N ARG A 57 -1.92 -19.58 -15.35
CA ARG A 57 -1.61 -20.74 -14.49
C ARG A 57 -2.38 -20.78 -13.18
N ASP A 58 -2.90 -19.63 -12.76
CA ASP A 58 -3.57 -19.47 -11.47
C ASP A 58 -4.76 -18.50 -11.64
N ASP A 59 -5.98 -19.02 -11.49
CA ASP A 59 -7.23 -18.26 -11.67
C ASP A 59 -7.39 -17.14 -10.62
N ASP A 60 -6.67 -17.23 -9.51
CA ASP A 60 -6.63 -16.18 -8.48
C ASP A 60 -5.65 -15.04 -8.81
N VAL A 61 -4.96 -15.10 -9.96
CA VAL A 61 -4.09 -14.03 -10.45
C VAL A 61 -4.74 -13.31 -11.62
N LYS A 62 -4.87 -12.00 -11.52
CA LYS A 62 -5.43 -11.12 -12.57
C LYS A 62 -4.40 -10.11 -13.03
N VAL A 63 -4.48 -9.72 -14.28
CA VAL A 63 -3.60 -8.71 -14.88
C VAL A 63 -4.42 -7.56 -15.45
N VAL A 64 -3.96 -6.35 -15.19
CA VAL A 64 -4.50 -5.12 -15.74
C VAL A 64 -3.36 -4.38 -16.46
N HIS A 65 -3.40 -4.36 -17.79
CA HIS A 65 -2.47 -3.56 -18.57
C HIS A 65 -2.95 -2.12 -18.68
N ARG A 66 -2.04 -1.18 -18.45
CA ARG A 66 -2.29 0.24 -18.64
C ARG A 66 -1.48 0.77 -19.82
N PRO A 67 -1.92 1.85 -20.49
CA PRO A 67 -1.24 2.34 -21.70
C PRO A 67 0.16 2.91 -21.43
N GLY A 68 0.53 3.14 -20.16
CA GLY A 68 1.82 3.67 -19.76
C GLY A 68 1.88 4.09 -18.30
N LYS A 69 3.01 4.70 -17.91
CA LYS A 69 3.29 5.14 -16.53
C LYS A 69 2.48 6.38 -16.15
N LEU A 70 1.25 6.16 -15.67
CA LEU A 70 0.29 7.21 -15.30
C LEU A 70 0.32 7.58 -13.81
N GLY A 71 1.24 7.01 -13.04
CA GLY A 71 1.42 7.26 -11.61
C GLY A 71 0.86 6.17 -10.70
N LEU A 72 1.52 6.00 -9.54
CA LEU A 72 1.24 4.92 -8.58
C LEU A 72 -0.21 4.94 -8.07
N GLY A 73 -0.70 6.11 -7.65
CA GLY A 73 -2.06 6.23 -7.11
C GLY A 73 -3.13 5.79 -8.11
N SER A 74 -2.99 6.19 -9.39
CA SER A 74 -3.92 5.79 -10.44
C SER A 74 -3.82 4.29 -10.78
N ALA A 75 -2.63 3.68 -10.65
CA ALA A 75 -2.46 2.23 -10.81
C ALA A 75 -3.18 1.47 -9.69
N VAL A 76 -3.01 1.89 -8.45
CA VAL A 76 -3.70 1.30 -7.30
C VAL A 76 -5.22 1.41 -7.46
N MET A 77 -5.74 2.59 -7.83
CA MET A 77 -7.18 2.78 -8.05
C MET A 77 -7.73 1.90 -9.18
N LYS A 78 -6.95 1.71 -10.24
CA LYS A 78 -7.32 0.78 -11.31
C LYS A 78 -7.37 -0.66 -10.81
N GLY A 79 -6.39 -1.08 -10.01
CA GLY A 79 -6.40 -2.39 -9.34
C GLY A 79 -7.60 -2.54 -8.40
N PHE A 80 -7.89 -1.55 -7.58
CA PHE A 80 -9.08 -1.57 -6.72
C PHE A 80 -10.36 -1.75 -7.54
N SER A 81 -10.55 -1.02 -8.64
CA SER A 81 -11.74 -1.16 -9.48
C SER A 81 -11.92 -2.56 -10.09
N THR A 82 -10.87 -3.36 -10.18
CA THR A 82 -10.89 -4.74 -10.68
C THR A 82 -11.07 -5.76 -9.56
N ALA A 83 -10.72 -5.37 -8.33
CA ALA A 83 -10.71 -6.24 -7.16
C ALA A 83 -12.10 -6.78 -6.81
N GLN A 84 -12.17 -8.02 -6.29
CA GLN A 84 -13.41 -8.68 -5.85
C GLN A 84 -13.44 -8.91 -4.33
N GLY A 85 -12.30 -8.78 -3.63
CA GLY A 85 -12.19 -8.97 -2.18
C GLY A 85 -12.88 -7.87 -1.39
N ASP A 86 -13.41 -8.20 -0.22
CA ASP A 86 -14.01 -7.25 0.73
C ASP A 86 -12.94 -6.38 1.41
N VAL A 87 -11.70 -6.85 1.40
CA VAL A 87 -10.50 -6.16 1.88
C VAL A 87 -9.54 -5.97 0.72
N LEU A 88 -9.01 -4.76 0.59
CA LEU A 88 -8.07 -4.36 -0.45
C LEU A 88 -6.69 -4.16 0.18
N CYS A 89 -5.67 -4.75 -0.43
CA CYS A 89 -4.28 -4.57 -0.05
C CYS A 89 -3.51 -3.88 -1.16
N VAL A 90 -2.57 -3.03 -0.80
CA VAL A 90 -1.53 -2.52 -1.71
C VAL A 90 -0.19 -3.06 -1.25
N MET A 91 0.61 -3.54 -2.18
CA MET A 91 1.96 -4.05 -1.95
C MET A 91 2.88 -3.70 -3.13
N ASP A 92 4.09 -3.23 -2.85
CA ASP A 92 5.10 -3.00 -3.88
C ASP A 92 5.70 -4.33 -4.38
N ALA A 93 6.17 -4.35 -5.63
CA ALA A 93 6.69 -5.56 -6.29
C ALA A 93 8.14 -5.92 -5.91
N ASP A 94 8.80 -5.16 -5.04
CA ASP A 94 10.24 -5.24 -4.78
C ASP A 94 10.65 -6.15 -3.59
N PHE A 95 9.72 -6.93 -3.02
CA PHE A 95 9.92 -7.73 -1.80
C PHE A 95 10.28 -6.91 -0.54
N GLY A 96 10.22 -5.59 -0.59
CA GLY A 96 10.34 -4.75 0.60
C GLY A 96 9.19 -4.95 1.60
N HIS A 97 8.10 -5.51 1.12
CA HIS A 97 6.89 -5.84 1.86
C HIS A 97 6.74 -7.36 2.01
N PRO A 98 6.93 -7.94 3.22
CA PRO A 98 6.88 -9.38 3.39
C PRO A 98 5.44 -9.92 3.34
N PRO A 99 5.10 -10.83 2.38
CA PRO A 99 3.76 -11.42 2.28
C PRO A 99 3.30 -12.16 3.55
N ALA A 100 4.23 -12.69 4.33
CA ALA A 100 3.96 -13.36 5.60
C ALA A 100 3.21 -12.50 6.64
N LEU A 101 3.14 -11.17 6.45
CA LEU A 101 2.35 -10.29 7.32
C LEU A 101 0.85 -10.27 6.97
N LEU A 102 0.46 -10.67 5.77
CA LEU A 102 -0.91 -10.59 5.29
C LEU A 102 -1.92 -11.25 6.25
N PRO A 103 -1.68 -12.47 6.79
CA PRO A 103 -2.63 -13.10 7.70
C PRO A 103 -2.88 -12.27 8.98
N ARG A 104 -1.83 -11.69 9.56
CA ARG A 104 -1.95 -10.87 10.77
C ARG A 104 -2.64 -9.53 10.50
N MET A 105 -2.34 -8.91 9.37
CA MET A 105 -3.03 -7.69 8.95
C MET A 105 -4.51 -7.97 8.72
N LEU A 106 -4.85 -9.08 8.06
CA LEU A 106 -6.23 -9.49 7.82
C LEU A 106 -6.95 -9.84 9.12
N GLU A 107 -6.28 -10.50 10.07
CA GLU A 107 -6.83 -10.75 11.41
C GLU A 107 -7.22 -9.45 12.12
N ALA A 108 -6.42 -8.39 12.01
CA ALA A 108 -6.74 -7.10 12.59
C ALA A 108 -8.00 -6.47 11.95
N ILE A 109 -8.19 -6.64 10.62
CA ILE A 109 -9.42 -6.24 9.92
C ILE A 109 -10.62 -7.07 10.41
N ARG A 110 -10.46 -8.40 10.53
CA ARG A 110 -11.53 -9.30 11.01
C ARG A 110 -11.99 -8.98 12.43
N LYS A 111 -11.08 -8.49 13.28
CA LYS A 111 -11.42 -8.09 14.65
C LYS A 111 -12.26 -6.83 14.67
N ASP A 112 -11.74 -5.73 14.18
CA ASP A 112 -12.43 -4.43 14.29
C ASP A 112 -11.77 -3.28 13.50
N ALA A 113 -10.58 -3.47 12.91
CA ALA A 113 -9.95 -2.42 12.15
C ALA A 113 -10.63 -2.25 10.77
N ASP A 114 -10.71 -1.01 10.29
CA ASP A 114 -11.15 -0.70 8.93
C ASP A 114 -9.95 -0.47 8.01
N PHE A 115 -8.80 -0.13 8.63
CA PHE A 115 -7.55 0.16 7.95
C PHE A 115 -6.37 -0.37 8.76
N VAL A 116 -5.45 -1.11 8.13
CA VAL A 116 -4.23 -1.62 8.77
C VAL A 116 -3.03 -1.20 7.95
N VAL A 117 -2.09 -0.51 8.58
CA VAL A 117 -0.84 -0.07 7.95
C VAL A 117 0.31 -0.93 8.45
N ALA A 118 1.07 -1.54 7.55
CA ALA A 118 2.37 -2.09 7.90
C ALA A 118 3.35 -0.92 8.11
N SER A 119 3.92 -0.83 9.31
CA SER A 119 4.63 0.35 9.80
C SER A 119 6.09 0.06 10.10
N ARG A 120 6.96 0.94 9.62
CA ARG A 120 8.40 0.94 9.89
C ARG A 120 8.75 1.77 11.12
N TYR A 121 7.81 2.56 11.65
CA TYR A 121 8.05 3.63 12.63
C TYR A 121 7.39 3.42 14.00
N ILE A 122 6.83 2.24 14.25
CA ILE A 122 6.35 1.84 15.58
C ILE A 122 7.31 0.82 16.21
N PRO A 123 7.24 0.55 17.52
CA PRO A 123 8.09 -0.44 18.18
C PRO A 123 8.04 -1.81 17.48
N GLY A 124 9.21 -2.39 17.19
CA GLY A 124 9.35 -3.62 16.40
C GLY A 124 9.45 -3.40 14.88
N GLY A 125 9.19 -2.19 14.39
CA GLY A 125 9.40 -1.81 13.00
C GLY A 125 10.80 -1.24 12.73
N GLY A 126 11.20 -1.23 11.47
CA GLY A 126 12.51 -0.71 11.08
C GLY A 126 12.79 -0.73 9.59
N MET A 127 14.00 -0.33 9.22
CA MET A 127 14.52 -0.36 7.86
C MET A 127 15.95 -0.85 7.86
N ARG A 128 16.27 -1.77 6.96
CA ARG A 128 17.63 -2.27 6.75
C ARG A 128 18.12 -1.86 5.36
N GLY A 129 19.38 -1.41 5.29
CA GLY A 129 20.02 -1.07 4.02
C GLY A 129 19.62 0.29 3.42
N TRP A 130 18.93 1.17 4.17
CA TRP A 130 18.65 2.52 3.70
C TRP A 130 19.78 3.49 4.05
N PRO A 131 20.16 4.39 3.11
CA PRO A 131 21.02 5.53 3.44
C PRO A 131 20.35 6.43 4.49
N THR A 132 21.17 7.02 5.38
CA THR A 132 20.68 7.90 6.47
C THR A 132 19.84 9.07 5.94
N SER A 133 20.22 9.64 4.78
CA SER A 133 19.47 10.71 4.14
C SER A 133 18.05 10.30 3.77
N ARG A 134 17.88 9.11 3.18
CA ARG A 134 16.55 8.54 2.85
C ARG A 134 15.71 8.29 4.11
N LEU A 135 16.35 7.80 5.17
CA LEU A 135 15.69 7.57 6.46
C LEU A 135 15.16 8.88 7.05
N ILE A 136 15.99 9.94 7.08
CA ILE A 136 15.61 11.25 7.59
C ILE A 136 14.44 11.82 6.77
N MET A 137 14.57 11.82 5.45
CA MET A 137 13.51 12.34 4.57
C MET A 137 12.19 11.60 4.73
N SER A 138 12.22 10.28 4.86
CA SER A 138 11.00 9.49 5.10
C SER A 138 10.38 9.79 6.46
N ARG A 139 11.19 9.95 7.52
CA ARG A 139 10.70 10.35 8.85
C ARG A 139 10.10 11.76 8.84
N VAL A 140 10.77 12.71 8.21
CA VAL A 140 10.26 14.08 8.05
C VAL A 140 8.92 14.06 7.30
N GLY A 141 8.83 13.30 6.19
CA GLY A 141 7.59 13.15 5.45
C GLY A 141 6.44 12.61 6.33
N CYS A 142 6.68 11.56 7.09
CA CYS A 142 5.68 11.03 8.03
C CYS A 142 5.34 12.03 9.14
N HIS A 143 6.33 12.78 9.65
CA HIS A 143 6.11 13.80 10.69
C HIS A 143 5.21 14.93 10.20
N LEU A 144 5.42 15.42 8.98
CA LEU A 144 4.56 16.43 8.34
C LEU A 144 3.10 15.97 8.16
N ALA A 145 2.85 14.67 8.08
CA ALA A 145 1.51 14.11 8.00
C ALA A 145 0.81 13.96 9.36
N ARG A 146 1.52 14.08 10.50
CA ARG A 146 0.97 13.88 11.86
C ARG A 146 -0.25 14.72 12.20
N PRO A 147 -0.36 15.98 11.76
CA PRO A 147 -1.58 16.76 11.99
C PRO A 147 -2.81 16.24 11.22
N LEU A 148 -2.61 15.34 10.26
CA LEU A 148 -3.68 14.78 9.43
C LEU A 148 -4.14 13.39 9.90
N THR A 149 -3.26 12.61 10.54
CA THR A 149 -3.54 11.24 10.96
C THR A 149 -2.70 10.83 12.17
N PRO A 150 -3.22 10.00 13.10
CA PRO A 150 -2.44 9.45 14.20
C PRO A 150 -1.42 8.41 13.76
N VAL A 151 -1.53 7.88 12.53
CA VAL A 151 -0.65 6.84 11.98
C VAL A 151 0.78 7.35 11.88
N ARG A 152 1.75 6.56 12.35
CA ARG A 152 3.17 6.94 12.34
C ARG A 152 3.82 6.78 10.98
N ASP A 153 3.42 5.75 10.22
CA ASP A 153 3.90 5.49 8.87
C ASP A 153 2.83 5.73 7.80
N ALA A 154 2.30 6.95 7.77
CA ALA A 154 1.27 7.35 6.82
C ALA A 154 1.71 7.32 5.34
N THR A 155 3.01 7.10 5.08
CA THR A 155 3.58 7.01 3.73
C THR A 155 3.91 5.58 3.31
N SER A 156 3.48 4.58 4.08
CA SER A 156 3.70 3.17 3.75
C SER A 156 3.03 2.80 2.43
N GLY A 157 3.72 2.00 1.62
CA GLY A 157 3.17 1.34 0.42
C GLY A 157 2.48 0.01 0.74
N PHE A 158 2.48 -0.43 2.00
CA PHE A 158 1.92 -1.70 2.42
C PHE A 158 0.81 -1.48 3.45
N PHE A 159 -0.43 -1.68 3.03
CA PHE A 159 -1.59 -1.51 3.88
C PHE A 159 -2.78 -2.34 3.41
N LEU A 160 -3.70 -2.62 4.33
CA LEU A 160 -5.01 -3.18 4.07
C LEU A 160 -6.08 -2.15 4.40
N VAL A 161 -7.13 -2.12 3.60
CA VAL A 161 -8.29 -1.25 3.80
C VAL A 161 -9.58 -2.00 3.43
N LYS A 162 -10.65 -1.83 4.19
CA LYS A 162 -11.97 -2.32 3.80
C LYS A 162 -12.43 -1.65 2.51
N ARG A 163 -13.09 -2.40 1.65
CA ARG A 163 -13.56 -1.93 0.34
C ARG A 163 -14.44 -0.69 0.44
N ASP A 164 -15.38 -0.66 1.37
CA ASP A 164 -16.29 0.47 1.58
C ASP A 164 -15.55 1.76 1.95
N VAL A 165 -14.49 1.68 2.76
CA VAL A 165 -13.62 2.82 3.08
C VAL A 165 -12.89 3.32 1.84
N ALA A 166 -12.38 2.43 0.99
CA ALA A 166 -11.65 2.81 -0.21
C ALA A 166 -12.56 3.41 -1.29
N TYR A 167 -13.73 2.82 -1.53
CA TYR A 167 -14.64 3.24 -2.61
C TYR A 167 -15.45 4.49 -2.29
N ASN A 168 -15.78 4.72 -1.02
CA ASN A 168 -16.46 5.93 -0.60
C ASN A 168 -15.53 7.16 -0.55
N THR A 169 -14.26 6.98 -0.95
CA THR A 169 -13.25 8.02 -0.92
C THR A 169 -13.06 8.61 -2.33
N GLN A 170 -13.36 9.90 -2.49
CA GLN A 170 -12.95 10.63 -3.69
C GLN A 170 -11.44 10.88 -3.65
N ILE A 171 -10.69 9.94 -4.21
CA ILE A 171 -9.23 10.06 -4.32
C ILE A 171 -8.91 10.94 -5.51
N SER A 172 -8.18 12.02 -5.29
CA SER A 172 -7.57 12.74 -6.40
C SER A 172 -6.41 11.88 -6.90
N ALA A 173 -6.54 11.28 -8.10
CA ALA A 173 -5.55 10.37 -8.70
C ALA A 173 -4.12 10.96 -8.87
N VAL A 174 -3.89 12.17 -8.37
CA VAL A 174 -2.64 12.95 -8.46
C VAL A 174 -1.68 12.65 -7.31
N GLY A 175 -2.13 11.94 -6.25
CA GLY A 175 -1.31 11.69 -5.05
C GLY A 175 -0.32 10.54 -5.21
N PHE A 176 0.95 10.80 -4.85
CA PHE A 176 2.00 9.79 -4.79
C PHE A 176 1.88 8.88 -3.56
N LYS A 177 1.24 9.37 -2.48
CA LYS A 177 1.08 8.67 -1.20
C LYS A 177 -0.38 8.30 -0.97
N ILE A 178 -0.82 7.24 -1.63
CA ILE A 178 -2.22 6.79 -1.59
C ILE A 178 -2.67 6.37 -0.18
N CYS A 179 -1.79 5.77 0.62
CA CYS A 179 -2.08 5.42 2.00
C CYS A 179 -2.54 6.65 2.81
N LEU A 180 -1.77 7.75 2.74
CA LEU A 180 -2.13 8.99 3.44
C LEU A 180 -3.46 9.57 2.94
N GLU A 181 -3.69 9.53 1.64
CA GLU A 181 -4.94 10.06 1.06
C GLU A 181 -6.16 9.27 1.53
N LEU A 182 -6.07 7.94 1.55
CA LEU A 182 -7.12 7.06 2.07
C LEU A 182 -7.33 7.26 3.59
N LEU A 183 -6.27 7.43 4.37
CA LEU A 183 -6.35 7.68 5.81
C LEU A 183 -7.05 9.01 6.14
N VAL A 184 -6.91 10.03 5.29
CA VAL A 184 -7.44 11.37 5.55
C VAL A 184 -8.82 11.57 4.94
N ARG A 185 -9.07 11.06 3.73
CA ARG A 185 -10.32 11.21 3.00
C ARG A 185 -11.29 10.05 3.22
N GLY A 186 -10.75 8.86 3.55
CA GLY A 186 -11.55 7.68 3.86
C GLY A 186 -12.29 7.83 5.17
N HIS A 187 -13.40 7.14 5.30
CA HIS A 187 -14.24 7.14 6.49
C HIS A 187 -13.93 5.95 7.41
N ALA A 188 -12.63 5.64 7.60
CA ALA A 188 -12.22 4.60 8.55
C ALA A 188 -12.54 5.05 9.98
N HIS A 189 -13.20 4.19 10.76
CA HIS A 189 -13.48 4.41 12.18
C HIS A 189 -12.38 3.85 13.08
N ALA A 190 -11.70 2.80 12.66
CA ALA A 190 -10.64 2.13 13.41
C ALA A 190 -9.42 1.85 12.53
N VAL A 191 -8.26 2.37 12.95
CA VAL A 191 -6.98 2.20 12.24
C VAL A 191 -5.97 1.52 13.15
N ALA A 192 -5.27 0.52 12.61
CA ALA A 192 -4.19 -0.18 13.30
C ALA A 192 -2.86 -0.06 12.53
N GLU A 193 -1.75 -0.06 13.26
CA GLU A 193 -0.41 -0.23 12.68
C GLU A 193 0.20 -1.55 13.15
N LEU A 194 0.75 -2.32 12.21
CA LEU A 194 1.50 -3.55 12.46
C LEU A 194 2.97 -3.32 12.13
N PRO A 195 3.91 -3.57 13.08
CA PRO A 195 5.31 -3.31 12.82
C PRO A 195 5.90 -4.34 11.85
N TYR A 196 6.79 -3.88 10.96
CA TYR A 196 7.63 -4.73 10.12
C TYR A 196 8.98 -4.09 9.85
N VAL A 197 9.95 -4.92 9.48
CA VAL A 197 11.26 -4.46 9.05
C VAL A 197 11.31 -4.46 7.53
N PHE A 198 11.36 -3.26 6.94
CA PHE A 198 11.61 -3.10 5.52
C PHE A 198 13.07 -3.46 5.22
N THR A 199 13.30 -4.39 4.32
CA THR A 199 14.65 -4.76 3.89
C THR A 199 14.84 -4.31 2.45
N ASN A 200 15.75 -3.33 2.25
CA ASN A 200 16.13 -2.91 0.92
C ASN A 200 17.02 -3.99 0.30
N ARG A 201 16.54 -4.69 -0.72
CA ARG A 201 17.42 -5.53 -1.53
C ARG A 201 18.13 -4.61 -2.55
N LEU A 202 19.44 -4.79 -2.68
CA LEU A 202 20.47 -3.91 -3.25
C LEU A 202 20.30 -3.45 -4.73
N ILE A 203 19.14 -3.53 -5.36
CA ILE A 203 18.94 -3.16 -6.75
C ILE A 203 17.77 -2.20 -6.87
N GLY A 204 18.05 -0.96 -7.19
CA GLY A 204 17.07 0.08 -7.49
C GLY A 204 17.50 1.45 -6.98
N GLU A 205 17.65 2.41 -7.89
CA GLU A 205 17.91 3.80 -7.53
C GLU A 205 16.66 4.41 -6.84
N SER A 206 16.88 5.04 -5.70
CA SER A 206 15.83 5.80 -5.02
C SER A 206 15.46 7.02 -5.88
N LYS A 207 14.27 6.98 -6.50
CA LYS A 207 13.76 8.05 -7.39
C LYS A 207 13.19 9.25 -6.61
N MET A 208 13.76 9.59 -5.44
CA MET A 208 13.36 10.83 -4.78
C MET A 208 14.08 12.01 -5.44
N ASN A 209 13.33 12.73 -6.27
CA ASN A 209 13.77 13.98 -6.87
C ASN A 209 12.93 15.16 -6.32
N ALA A 210 13.38 16.38 -6.54
CA ALA A 210 12.71 17.61 -6.09
C ALA A 210 11.24 17.68 -6.53
N ARG A 211 10.89 17.11 -7.69
CA ARG A 211 9.52 17.05 -8.22
C ARG A 211 8.60 16.22 -7.33
N GLU A 212 9.08 15.08 -6.83
CA GLU A 212 8.29 14.20 -5.94
C GLU A 212 8.08 14.85 -4.56
N THR A 213 9.09 15.55 -4.06
CA THR A 213 8.96 16.33 -2.81
C THR A 213 7.91 17.42 -2.96
N PHE A 214 7.94 18.18 -4.07
CA PHE A 214 6.94 19.21 -4.33
C PHE A 214 5.52 18.64 -4.45
N ARG A 215 5.35 17.51 -5.17
CA ARG A 215 4.06 16.80 -5.25
C ARG A 215 3.54 16.39 -3.89
N TYR A 216 4.42 15.87 -3.03
CA TYR A 216 4.04 15.49 -1.68
C TYR A 216 3.58 16.68 -0.83
N LEU A 217 4.30 17.80 -0.86
CA LEU A 217 3.90 19.03 -0.15
C LEU A 217 2.58 19.58 -0.66
N SER A 218 2.36 19.57 -1.97
CA SER A 218 1.07 19.96 -2.59
C SER A 218 -0.07 19.02 -2.12
N GLN A 219 0.18 17.72 -2.07
CA GLN A 219 -0.80 16.75 -1.55
C GLN A 219 -1.12 17.01 -0.08
N LEU A 220 -0.12 17.27 0.77
CA LEU A 220 -0.33 17.65 2.18
C LEU A 220 -1.20 18.89 2.29
N GLY A 221 -0.91 19.95 1.54
CA GLY A 221 -1.70 21.19 1.54
C GLY A 221 -3.18 20.92 1.19
N ASN A 222 -3.43 20.14 0.13
CA ASN A 222 -4.77 19.77 -0.28
C ASN A 222 -5.52 18.93 0.78
N LEU A 223 -4.83 18.02 1.45
CA LEU A 223 -5.41 17.21 2.53
C LEU A 223 -5.70 18.05 3.78
N PHE A 224 -4.86 19.04 4.09
CA PHE A 224 -5.13 20.02 5.15
C PHE A 224 -6.38 20.83 4.86
N LEU A 225 -6.50 21.37 3.65
CA LEU A 225 -7.69 22.13 3.24
C LEU A 225 -8.95 21.24 3.27
N HIS A 226 -8.85 20.00 2.81
CA HIS A 226 -9.95 19.04 2.90
C HIS A 226 -10.40 18.83 4.35
N ARG A 227 -9.45 18.61 5.27
CA ARG A 227 -9.74 18.44 6.69
C ARG A 227 -10.34 19.67 7.35
N LEU A 228 -9.87 20.87 7.00
CA LEU A 228 -10.44 22.13 7.50
C LEU A 228 -11.89 22.33 7.05
N ARG A 229 -12.21 22.03 5.78
CA ARG A 229 -13.56 22.12 5.22
C ARG A 229 -14.51 21.12 5.85
N ASN A 230 -14.02 19.92 6.16
CA ASN A 230 -14.81 18.81 6.70
C ASN A 230 -14.70 18.67 8.23
N ARG A 231 -14.36 19.73 8.97
CA ARG A 231 -14.23 19.73 10.45
C ARG A 231 -15.47 19.19 11.19
N ARG A 232 -16.66 19.19 10.61
CA ARG A 232 -17.89 18.63 11.20
C ARG A 232 -17.86 17.10 11.35
N HIS A 233 -16.98 16.39 10.65
CA HIS A 233 -16.75 14.94 10.75
C HIS A 233 -15.46 14.59 11.53
N GLY A 234 -14.94 15.51 12.27
CA GLY A 234 -13.60 15.76 12.74
C GLY A 234 -13.08 14.92 13.92
N ARG A 235 -13.54 13.70 14.17
CA ARG A 235 -12.82 12.81 15.09
C ARG A 235 -11.80 12.00 14.29
N TYR A 236 -10.56 11.91 14.83
CA TYR A 236 -9.61 10.91 14.34
C TYR A 236 -10.22 9.51 14.53
N PRO A 237 -9.98 8.58 13.63
CA PRO A 237 -10.33 7.19 13.87
C PRO A 237 -9.69 6.70 15.18
N SER A 238 -10.28 5.73 15.82
CA SER A 238 -9.61 5.03 16.91
C SER A 238 -8.30 4.45 16.37
N TYR A 239 -7.22 4.57 17.14
CA TYR A 239 -5.89 4.20 16.69
C TYR A 239 -5.22 3.26 17.68
N ARG A 240 -4.63 2.17 17.18
CA ARG A 240 -3.83 1.26 17.99
C ARG A 240 -2.58 0.77 17.26
N GLN A 241 -1.57 0.40 18.03
CA GLN A 241 -0.39 -0.29 17.54
C GLN A 241 -0.49 -1.77 17.94
N LEU A 242 -0.23 -2.65 16.98
CA LEU A 242 -0.21 -4.09 17.22
C LEU A 242 1.21 -4.51 17.66
N PRO A 243 1.34 -5.58 18.46
CA PRO A 243 2.65 -6.08 18.84
C PRO A 243 3.43 -6.59 17.62
N PRO A 244 4.77 -6.67 17.70
CA PRO A 244 5.57 -7.28 16.65
C PRO A 244 5.18 -8.75 16.43
N PRO A 245 5.46 -9.33 15.25
CA PRO A 245 5.37 -10.76 15.04
C PRO A 245 6.21 -11.51 16.08
N ALA A 246 5.68 -12.62 16.57
CA ALA A 246 6.43 -13.51 17.45
C ALA A 246 7.62 -14.14 16.72
#